data_932b94142d27c49f056bedc9ffdf1df6
#
_entry.id   932b94142d27c49f056bedc9ffdf1df6
#
_cell.length_a   1.000
_cell.length_b   1.000
_cell.length_c   1.000
_cell.angle_alpha   90.00
_cell.angle_beta   90.00
_cell.angle_gamma   90.00
#
_symmetry.space_group_name_H-M   'P 1'
#
loop_
_entity.id
_entity.type
_entity.pdbx_description
1 polymer ?
#
loop_
_entity_poly.entity_id
_entity_poly.type
_entity_poly.pdbx_seq_one_letter_code
_entity_poly.pdbx_strand_id
1 'polypeptide(L)'
;MLEVFRRLGSIQFDPIAVAGRSHDLYLHARVAGYRPAWCEELYEQREIFEAVNKGLSFVPTGDFPWFRGTVGRQARQLLADNPDVAERVLERVRADGPLSSSD
;
A
#
# COMPACT_ATOMS: atom_id res chain seq x y z
N MET A 1 8.54 -14.41 -2.71
CA MET A 1 7.92 -13.18 -3.23
C MET A 1 8.43 -11.92 -2.54
N LEU A 2 8.38 -11.81 -1.23
CA LEU A 2 8.80 -10.61 -0.49
C LEU A 2 10.23 -10.13 -0.84
N GLU A 3 11.16 -11.06 -1.09
CA GLU A 3 12.52 -10.72 -1.49
C GLU A 3 12.59 -9.92 -2.80
N VAL A 4 11.68 -10.18 -3.73
CA VAL A 4 11.59 -9.40 -4.98
C VAL A 4 11.23 -7.94 -4.69
N PHE A 5 10.25 -7.71 -3.79
CA PHE A 5 9.90 -6.36 -3.33
C PHE A 5 11.06 -5.68 -2.63
N ARG A 6 11.79 -6.37 -1.75
CA ARG A 6 12.98 -5.83 -1.07
C ARG A 6 14.06 -5.40 -2.04
N ARG A 7 14.31 -6.19 -3.09
CA ARG A 7 15.32 -5.86 -4.12
C ARG A 7 14.91 -4.71 -5.02
N LEU A 8 13.61 -4.56 -5.30
CA LEU A 8 13.07 -3.51 -6.17
C LEU A 8 12.76 -2.22 -5.40
N GLY A 9 12.58 -2.30 -4.08
CA GLY A 9 12.23 -1.19 -3.20
C GLY A 9 10.76 -0.79 -3.30
N SER A 10 10.23 -0.62 -4.49
CA SER A 10 8.80 -0.32 -4.72
C SER A 10 8.33 -0.84 -6.07
N ILE A 11 7.06 -1.20 -6.15
CA ILE A 11 6.41 -1.61 -7.40
C ILE A 11 5.17 -0.74 -7.58
N GLN A 12 5.11 0.02 -8.67
CA GLN A 12 3.99 0.89 -8.95
C GLN A 12 2.69 0.08 -9.05
N PHE A 13 1.69 0.56 -8.34
CA PHE A 13 0.33 0.04 -8.35
C PHE A 13 -0.58 1.02 -9.09
N ASP A 14 -1.25 0.55 -10.13
CA ASP A 14 -2.26 1.31 -10.84
C ASP A 14 -3.57 0.52 -10.77
N PRO A 15 -4.66 1.10 -10.23
CA PRO A 15 -5.96 0.44 -10.17
C PRO A 15 -6.59 0.25 -11.54
N ILE A 16 -6.14 0.98 -12.57
CA ILE A 16 -6.67 0.86 -13.93
C ILE A 16 -6.03 -0.36 -14.59
N ALA A 17 -6.85 -1.37 -14.89
CA ALA A 17 -6.44 -2.61 -15.51
C ALA A 17 -6.97 -2.69 -16.95
N VAL A 18 -6.22 -2.19 -17.93
CA VAL A 18 -6.59 -2.29 -19.35
C VAL A 18 -6.19 -3.67 -19.92
N ALA A 19 -4.96 -4.09 -19.67
CA ALA A 19 -4.42 -5.39 -20.11
C ALA A 19 -4.01 -6.30 -18.93
N GLY A 20 -4.33 -5.88 -17.71
CA GLY A 20 -3.91 -6.47 -16.45
C GLY A 20 -3.46 -5.38 -15.48
N ARG A 21 -3.40 -5.69 -14.18
CA ARG A 21 -2.91 -4.74 -13.18
C ARG A 21 -1.42 -4.48 -13.41
N SER A 22 -0.98 -3.24 -13.33
CA SER A 22 0.40 -2.83 -13.65
C SER A 22 1.45 -3.60 -12.83
N HIS A 23 1.21 -3.79 -11.54
CA HIS A 23 2.12 -4.55 -10.66
C HIS A 23 2.19 -6.04 -11.03
N ASP A 24 1.07 -6.66 -11.45
CA ASP A 24 1.06 -8.04 -11.90
C ASP A 24 1.87 -8.22 -13.18
N LEU A 25 1.68 -7.33 -14.17
CA LEU A 25 2.45 -7.35 -15.41
C LEU A 25 3.95 -7.17 -15.14
N TYR A 26 4.29 -6.28 -14.21
CA TYR A 26 5.67 -6.04 -13.79
C TYR A 26 6.30 -7.28 -13.13
N LEU A 27 5.54 -7.96 -12.26
CA LEU A 27 5.98 -9.16 -11.56
C LEU A 27 6.05 -10.38 -12.48
N HIS A 28 5.11 -10.54 -13.40
CA HIS A 28 5.16 -11.59 -14.42
C HIS A 28 6.45 -11.56 -15.25
N ALA A 29 6.95 -10.37 -15.56
CA ALA A 29 8.18 -10.21 -16.31
C ALA A 29 9.46 -10.56 -15.52
N ARG A 30 9.38 -10.72 -14.20
CA ARG A 30 10.55 -10.85 -13.29
C ARG A 30 10.54 -12.08 -12.41
N VAL A 31 9.39 -12.71 -12.26
CA VAL A 31 9.20 -13.85 -11.35
C VAL A 31 8.68 -15.04 -12.12
N ALA A 32 9.49 -16.08 -12.24
CA ALA A 32 9.07 -17.30 -12.91
C ALA A 32 7.84 -17.91 -12.21
N GLY A 33 6.81 -18.22 -13.00
CA GLY A 33 5.59 -18.83 -12.48
C GLY A 33 4.76 -17.91 -11.57
N TYR A 34 4.94 -16.60 -11.67
CA TYR A 34 4.18 -15.62 -10.88
C TYR A 34 2.68 -15.85 -10.95
N ARG A 35 2.03 -15.69 -9.82
CA ARG A 35 0.56 -15.72 -9.69
C ARG A 35 0.11 -14.46 -8.95
N PRO A 36 -0.94 -13.75 -9.42
CA PRO A 36 -1.45 -12.56 -8.74
C PRO A 36 -1.79 -12.78 -7.26
N ALA A 37 -2.30 -13.96 -6.90
CA ALA A 37 -2.56 -14.34 -5.52
C ALA A 37 -1.35 -14.18 -4.59
N TRP A 38 -0.13 -14.33 -5.08
CA TRP A 38 1.07 -14.15 -4.25
C TRP A 38 1.28 -12.69 -3.81
N CYS A 39 0.89 -11.73 -4.64
CA CYS A 39 0.93 -10.33 -4.27
C CYS A 39 -0.20 -10.00 -3.27
N GLU A 40 -1.39 -10.55 -3.51
CA GLU A 40 -2.54 -10.41 -2.62
C GLU A 40 -2.25 -10.99 -1.23
N GLU A 41 -1.66 -12.18 -1.15
CA GLU A 41 -1.22 -12.81 0.11
C GLU A 41 -0.23 -11.93 0.88
N LEU A 42 0.77 -11.34 0.22
CA LEU A 42 1.72 -10.43 0.88
C LEU A 42 1.04 -9.19 1.44
N TYR A 43 0.05 -8.67 0.72
CA TYR A 43 -0.73 -7.51 1.14
C TYR A 43 -1.61 -7.85 2.36
N GLU A 44 -2.33 -8.96 2.32
CA GLU A 44 -3.15 -9.46 3.44
C GLU A 44 -2.32 -9.75 4.69
N GLN A 45 -1.12 -10.32 4.51
CA GLN A 45 -0.16 -10.58 5.59
C GLN A 45 0.56 -9.33 6.10
N ARG A 46 0.28 -8.17 5.48
CA ARG A 46 0.92 -6.87 5.80
C ARG A 46 2.45 -6.88 5.65
N GLU A 47 2.97 -7.72 4.78
CA GLU A 47 4.38 -7.74 4.40
C GLU A 47 4.73 -6.61 3.42
N ILE A 48 3.73 -6.12 2.69
CA ILE A 48 3.78 -4.94 1.83
C ILE A 48 2.64 -3.99 2.18
N PHE A 49 2.83 -2.71 1.92
CA PHE A 49 1.81 -1.67 2.11
C PHE A 49 1.82 -0.67 0.95
N GLU A 50 0.76 0.12 0.85
CA GLU A 50 0.64 1.17 -0.15
C GLU A 50 1.31 2.46 0.32
N ALA A 51 2.16 3.03 -0.52
CA ALA A 51 2.80 4.31 -0.30
C ALA A 51 2.86 5.13 -1.59
N VAL A 52 2.90 6.45 -1.46
CA VAL A 52 3.12 7.34 -2.59
C VAL A 52 4.63 7.50 -2.83
N ASN A 53 5.11 6.93 -3.94
CA ASN A 53 6.48 7.05 -4.41
C ASN A 53 6.46 7.28 -5.93
N LYS A 54 6.48 8.54 -6.38
CA LYS A 54 6.14 9.03 -7.74
C LYS A 54 4.69 8.75 -8.16
N GLY A 55 4.11 7.65 -7.78
CA GLY A 55 2.74 7.21 -7.91
C GLY A 55 2.42 6.28 -6.75
N LEU A 56 1.19 5.80 -6.69
CA LEU A 56 0.81 4.80 -5.70
C LEU A 56 1.63 3.52 -5.97
N SER A 57 2.24 2.99 -4.95
CA SER A 57 3.17 1.85 -5.05
C SER A 57 3.03 0.90 -3.88
N PHE A 58 3.26 -0.38 -4.12
CA PHE A 58 3.50 -1.35 -3.07
C PHE A 58 4.96 -1.30 -2.62
N VAL A 59 5.16 -1.24 -1.31
CA VAL A 59 6.46 -1.10 -0.65
C VAL A 59 6.57 -2.15 0.45
N PRO A 60 7.74 -2.77 0.68
CA PRO A 60 7.93 -3.65 1.83
C PRO A 60 7.63 -2.95 3.16
N THR A 61 6.90 -3.61 4.05
CA THR A 61 6.53 -3.04 5.35
C THR A 61 7.76 -2.69 6.20
N GLY A 62 8.87 -3.42 6.03
CA GLY A 62 10.14 -3.08 6.68
C GLY A 62 10.70 -1.71 6.31
N ASP A 63 10.28 -1.14 5.17
CA ASP A 63 10.71 0.18 4.70
C ASP A 63 9.79 1.31 5.20
N PHE A 64 8.74 1.00 5.96
CA PHE A 64 7.79 1.98 6.51
C PHE A 64 8.48 3.17 7.22
N PRO A 65 9.56 3.01 8.00
CA PRO A 65 10.24 4.14 8.62
C PRO A 65 10.68 5.24 7.64
N TRP A 66 11.04 4.88 6.41
CA TRP A 66 11.46 5.81 5.36
C TRP A 66 10.27 6.63 4.80
N PHE A 67 9.07 6.04 4.77
CA PHE A 67 7.84 6.67 4.26
C PHE A 67 7.07 7.44 5.33
N ARG A 68 7.34 7.17 6.62
CA ARG A 68 6.65 7.78 7.76
C ARG A 68 6.63 9.32 7.71
N GLY A 69 7.72 9.94 7.28
CA GLY A 69 7.83 11.39 7.21
C GLY A 69 6.88 12.02 6.18
N THR A 70 6.68 11.37 5.04
CA THR A 70 5.79 11.84 3.98
C THR A 70 4.33 11.67 4.38
N VAL A 71 3.96 10.48 4.86
CA VAL A 71 2.63 10.19 5.39
C VAL A 71 2.28 11.14 6.54
N GLY A 72 3.21 11.37 7.47
CA GLY A 72 2.99 12.27 8.61
C GLY A 72 2.74 13.73 8.25
N ARG A 73 3.27 14.24 7.13
CA ARG A 73 2.98 15.60 6.68
C ARG A 73 1.57 15.75 6.13
N GLN A 74 1.17 14.84 5.26
CA GLN A 74 -0.19 14.82 4.70
C GLN A 74 -1.23 14.57 5.79
N ALA A 75 -0.97 13.61 6.68
CA ALA A 75 -1.86 13.32 7.80
C ALA A 75 -2.06 14.53 8.72
N ARG A 76 -0.98 15.27 9.06
CA ARG A 76 -1.09 16.46 9.90
C ARG A 76 -1.99 17.54 9.30
N GLN A 77 -1.91 17.75 7.98
CA GLN A 77 -2.77 18.73 7.31
C GLN A 77 -4.24 18.28 7.36
N LEU A 78 -4.51 17.03 7.01
CA LEU A 78 -5.87 16.48 7.05
C LEU A 78 -6.47 16.48 8.46
N LEU A 79 -5.66 16.16 9.47
CA LEU A 79 -6.07 16.18 10.88
C LEU A 79 -6.38 17.60 11.35
N ALA A 80 -5.58 18.59 10.93
CA ALA A 80 -5.81 20.01 11.27
C ALA A 80 -7.09 20.54 10.64
N ASP A 81 -7.37 20.14 9.38
CA ASP A 81 -8.54 20.61 8.63
C ASP A 81 -9.84 19.91 9.07
N ASN A 82 -9.75 18.67 9.58
CA ASN A 82 -10.91 17.84 9.92
C ASN A 82 -10.70 17.01 11.19
N PRO A 83 -10.52 17.61 12.38
CA PRO A 83 -10.16 16.88 13.59
C PRO A 83 -11.21 15.85 14.02
N ASP A 84 -12.49 16.21 13.99
CA ASP A 84 -13.58 15.33 14.43
C ASP A 84 -13.73 14.10 13.51
N VAL A 85 -13.57 14.29 12.20
CA VAL A 85 -13.63 13.19 11.22
C VAL A 85 -12.46 12.25 11.40
N ALA A 86 -11.27 12.81 11.62
CA ALA A 86 -10.06 12.03 11.83
C ALA A 86 -10.14 11.17 13.09
N GLU A 87 -10.66 11.71 14.18
CA GLU A 87 -10.86 10.96 15.44
C GLU A 87 -11.86 9.80 15.25
N ARG A 88 -13.00 10.07 14.62
CA ARG A 88 -14.02 9.05 14.31
C ARG A 88 -13.48 7.93 13.42
N VAL A 89 -12.71 8.26 12.39
CA VAL A 89 -12.09 7.27 11.50
C VAL A 89 -11.08 6.43 12.28
N LEU A 90 -10.27 7.06 13.12
CA LEU A 90 -9.26 6.36 13.92
C LEU A 90 -9.91 5.40 14.93
N GLU A 91 -10.98 5.83 15.59
CA GLU A 91 -11.76 4.98 16.51
C GLU A 91 -12.36 3.78 15.76
N ARG A 92 -12.92 4.03 14.58
CA ARG A 92 -13.52 2.98 13.76
C ARG A 92 -12.48 1.95 13.32
N VAL A 93 -11.31 2.40 12.83
CA VAL A 93 -10.21 1.51 12.45
C VAL A 93 -9.67 0.71 13.66
N ARG A 94 -9.63 1.30 14.86
CA ARG A 94 -9.21 0.60 16.07
C ARG A 94 -10.21 -0.48 16.48
N ALA A 95 -11.52 -0.22 16.32
CA ALA A 95 -12.58 -1.15 16.71
C ALA A 95 -12.72 -2.31 15.71
N ASP A 96 -12.73 -2.00 14.42
CA ASP A 96 -13.12 -2.95 13.36
C ASP A 96 -11.93 -3.44 12.52
N GLY A 97 -10.73 -2.88 12.70
CA GLY A 97 -9.54 -3.21 11.93
C GLY A 97 -9.43 -2.42 10.63
N PRO A 98 -8.71 -2.94 9.62
CA PRO A 98 -8.56 -2.28 8.34
C PRO A 98 -9.91 -2.08 7.65
N LEU A 99 -10.16 -0.85 7.18
CA LEU A 99 -11.38 -0.47 6.48
C LEU A 99 -11.04 0.10 5.11
N SER A 100 -11.95 -0.06 4.15
CA SER A 100 -11.88 0.61 2.86
C SER A 100 -12.59 1.97 2.91
N SER A 101 -12.42 2.78 1.86
CA SER A 101 -13.11 4.08 1.75
C SER A 101 -14.64 3.95 1.58
N SER A 102 -15.14 2.74 1.35
CA SER A 102 -16.58 2.44 1.24
C SER A 102 -17.20 1.95 2.56
N ASP A 103 -16.39 1.68 3.57
CA ASP A 103 -16.83 1.24 4.89
C ASP A 103 -17.10 2.43 5.81
#